data_872d60755d2070565ce90200531f5ac8
#
_entry.id   872d60755d2070565ce90200531f5ac8
#
_cell.length_a   1.000
_cell.length_b   1.000
_cell.length_c   1.000
_cell.angle_alpha   90.00
_cell.angle_beta   90.00
_cell.angle_gamma   90.00
#
_symmetry.space_group_name_H-M   'P 1'
#
loop_
_entity.id
_entity.type
_entity.pdbx_description
1 polymer ?
#
loop_
_entity_poly.entity_id
_entity_poly.type
_entity_poly.pdbx_seq_one_letter_code
_entity_poly.pdbx_strand_id
1 'polypeptide(L)'
;MEIRCNLCPRHCNALRTDTEGLGFCRSPLIPQVNLIAPHFGEEPVISGTHGSGTVFFEGCSLGCIFCQNHKISCGLSGNAIPMKAEVLADRYLELEDSGVHNINLVTFMHYAPEVARSIEITRALGLKIPVVANISGYEEVSTLKMLDGLIDIYLTDMKFYSQAVSSELAHAPDYFMKTCLATDEMVRQTGDPVLDGQSMLKKGTIVRHLMLPGYLFDTKHILDYLVSRYGDKIYISLMNQYTPPAELMDKLPQRLTRTVPAGHYRQLTDYLMELGQTNAFIQESDASGNEFLPQFR
;
A
#
# COMPACT_ATOMS: atom_id res chain seq x y z
N MET A 1 -22.30 -12.19 -11.94
CA MET A 1 -21.19 -13.05 -12.43
C MET A 1 -20.68 -13.89 -11.26
N GLU A 2 -20.10 -15.05 -11.52
CA GLU A 2 -19.51 -15.94 -10.50
C GLU A 2 -18.15 -16.41 -11.00
N ILE A 3 -17.10 -16.23 -10.20
CA ILE A 3 -15.74 -16.65 -10.55
C ILE A 3 -15.02 -17.28 -9.35
N ARG A 4 -14.00 -18.09 -9.62
CA ARG A 4 -13.03 -18.52 -8.62
C ARG A 4 -11.80 -17.63 -8.67
N CYS A 5 -11.44 -17.06 -7.51
CA CYS A 5 -10.43 -16.01 -7.40
C CYS A 5 -9.04 -16.56 -7.07
N ASN A 6 -8.04 -16.11 -7.87
CA ASN A 6 -6.60 -16.37 -7.65
C ASN A 6 -5.76 -15.11 -7.87
N LEU A 7 -6.31 -13.92 -7.55
CA LEU A 7 -5.66 -12.61 -7.81
C LEU A 7 -4.50 -12.28 -6.86
N CYS A 8 -4.35 -13.00 -5.75
CA CYS A 8 -3.31 -12.71 -4.76
C CYS A 8 -2.59 -13.99 -4.33
N PRO A 9 -1.42 -13.90 -3.66
CA PRO A 9 -0.63 -15.06 -3.24
C PRO A 9 -1.33 -16.02 -2.26
N ARG A 10 -2.50 -15.64 -1.71
CA ARG A 10 -3.32 -16.56 -0.91
C ARG A 10 -3.83 -17.76 -1.70
N HIS A 11 -4.00 -17.61 -3.02
CA HIS A 11 -4.53 -18.66 -3.91
C HIS A 11 -5.70 -19.45 -3.29
N CYS A 12 -6.60 -18.73 -2.59
CA CYS A 12 -7.69 -19.35 -1.84
C CYS A 12 -8.73 -20.02 -2.74
N ASN A 13 -8.70 -19.76 -4.05
CA ASN A 13 -9.62 -20.29 -5.04
C ASN A 13 -11.11 -20.11 -4.65
N ALA A 14 -11.37 -19.06 -3.88
CA ALA A 14 -12.67 -18.79 -3.30
C ALA A 14 -13.67 -18.33 -4.36
N LEU A 15 -14.93 -18.69 -4.15
CA LEU A 15 -16.02 -18.19 -4.95
C LEU A 15 -16.26 -16.71 -4.68
N ARG A 16 -16.42 -15.93 -5.76
CA ARG A 16 -16.80 -14.52 -5.70
C ARG A 16 -17.97 -14.28 -6.66
N THR A 17 -18.97 -13.58 -6.16
CA THR A 17 -20.10 -13.05 -6.92
C THR A 17 -20.02 -11.52 -6.96
N ASP A 18 -20.95 -10.88 -7.63
CA ASP A 18 -21.03 -9.41 -7.69
C ASP A 18 -21.19 -8.78 -6.30
N THR A 19 -21.78 -9.49 -5.34
CA THR A 19 -22.14 -8.98 -4.00
C THR A 19 -21.46 -9.70 -2.84
N GLU A 20 -20.85 -10.88 -3.07
CA GLU A 20 -20.27 -11.70 -1.99
C GLU A 20 -18.92 -12.27 -2.38
N GLY A 21 -18.05 -12.44 -1.39
CA GLY A 21 -16.76 -13.09 -1.53
C GLY A 21 -16.44 -14.00 -0.35
N LEU A 22 -16.17 -15.28 -0.62
CA LEU A 22 -15.88 -16.31 0.38
C LEU A 22 -14.38 -16.49 0.65
N GLY A 23 -13.54 -15.63 0.06
CA GLY A 23 -12.09 -15.70 0.22
C GLY A 23 -11.57 -15.04 1.51
N PHE A 24 -10.26 -15.10 1.70
CA PHE A 24 -9.56 -14.48 2.84
C PHE A 24 -9.90 -12.97 2.96
N CYS A 25 -9.90 -12.23 1.85
CA CYS A 25 -10.23 -10.80 1.80
C CYS A 25 -11.72 -10.49 1.96
N ARG A 26 -12.61 -11.49 1.89
CA ARG A 26 -14.08 -11.36 1.96
C ARG A 26 -14.69 -10.40 0.93
N SER A 27 -14.01 -10.16 -0.16
CA SER A 27 -14.38 -9.13 -1.13
C SER A 27 -15.20 -9.69 -2.27
N PRO A 28 -16.33 -9.07 -2.64
CA PRO A 28 -17.11 -9.41 -3.84
C PRO A 28 -16.37 -9.02 -5.13
N LEU A 29 -16.97 -9.25 -6.30
CA LEU A 29 -16.40 -8.83 -7.60
C LEU A 29 -16.47 -7.32 -7.77
N ILE A 30 -17.60 -6.69 -7.39
CA ILE A 30 -17.76 -5.24 -7.46
C ILE A 30 -16.97 -4.60 -6.33
N PRO A 31 -16.02 -3.69 -6.64
CA PRO A 31 -15.24 -2.98 -5.64
C PRO A 31 -16.11 -2.31 -4.57
N GLN A 32 -15.74 -2.48 -3.33
CA GLN A 32 -16.36 -1.84 -2.18
C GLN A 32 -15.46 -0.67 -1.76
N VAL A 33 -15.94 0.55 -1.91
CA VAL A 33 -15.20 1.78 -1.60
C VAL A 33 -15.71 2.40 -0.31
N ASN A 34 -14.82 2.63 0.64
CA ASN A 34 -15.17 3.19 1.94
C ASN A 34 -15.03 4.72 1.98
N LEU A 35 -13.95 5.24 1.40
CA LEU A 35 -13.64 6.66 1.44
C LEU A 35 -13.00 7.11 0.12
N ILE A 36 -13.42 8.27 -0.37
CA ILE A 36 -12.76 9.00 -1.46
C ILE A 36 -12.53 10.43 -0.95
N ALA A 37 -11.26 10.84 -0.84
CA ALA A 37 -10.92 12.17 -0.34
C ALA A 37 -9.47 12.54 -0.67
N PRO A 38 -9.13 13.84 -0.78
CA PRO A 38 -7.74 14.30 -0.73
C PRO A 38 -7.09 13.91 0.61
N HIS A 39 -5.87 13.40 0.55
CA HIS A 39 -5.05 13.01 1.71
C HIS A 39 -3.68 13.66 1.64
N PHE A 40 -3.18 14.14 2.78
CA PHE A 40 -1.94 14.93 2.86
C PHE A 40 -0.82 14.22 3.63
N GLY A 41 -1.05 12.98 4.05
CA GLY A 41 -0.12 12.21 4.88
C GLY A 41 0.79 11.23 4.14
N GLU A 42 0.81 11.25 2.80
CA GLU A 42 1.75 10.44 2.03
C GLU A 42 3.12 11.13 1.93
N GLU A 43 4.11 10.50 1.29
CA GLU A 43 5.42 11.09 1.06
C GLU A 43 5.31 12.47 0.35
N PRO A 44 6.23 13.40 0.62
CA PRO A 44 6.17 14.76 0.05
C PRO A 44 6.04 14.79 -1.47
N VAL A 45 6.67 13.85 -2.17
CA VAL A 45 6.61 13.74 -3.64
C VAL A 45 5.28 13.16 -4.15
N ILE A 46 4.42 12.66 -3.26
CA ILE A 46 3.08 12.12 -3.56
C ILE A 46 2.00 13.12 -3.17
N SER A 47 1.99 13.60 -1.93
CA SER A 47 0.96 14.52 -1.42
C SER A 47 1.20 15.96 -1.83
N GLY A 48 2.45 16.42 -1.84
CA GLY A 48 2.79 17.83 -2.12
C GLY A 48 1.90 18.79 -1.33
N THR A 49 1.51 19.89 -1.99
CA THR A 49 0.66 20.95 -1.39
C THR A 49 -0.83 20.77 -1.66
N HIS A 50 -1.21 19.99 -2.69
CA HIS A 50 -2.62 19.82 -3.09
C HIS A 50 -3.20 18.46 -2.65
N GLY A 51 -2.38 17.62 -2.03
CA GLY A 51 -2.78 16.30 -1.56
C GLY A 51 -2.80 15.23 -2.64
N SER A 52 -2.97 14.01 -2.20
CA SER A 52 -3.13 12.79 -3.00
C SER A 52 -4.62 12.42 -3.02
N GLY A 53 -5.21 12.22 -4.18
CA GLY A 53 -6.62 11.84 -4.32
C GLY A 53 -6.83 10.38 -3.97
N THR A 54 -7.06 10.08 -2.69
CA THR A 54 -7.12 8.69 -2.20
C THR A 54 -8.48 8.04 -2.39
N VAL A 55 -8.46 6.78 -2.81
CA VAL A 55 -9.62 5.89 -2.90
C VAL A 55 -9.33 4.67 -2.05
N PHE A 56 -10.01 4.53 -0.90
CA PHE A 56 -9.84 3.43 0.04
C PHE A 56 -10.83 2.31 -0.26
N PHE A 57 -10.29 1.13 -0.60
CA PHE A 57 -11.08 -0.06 -0.85
C PHE A 57 -11.20 -0.92 0.40
N GLU A 58 -12.35 -1.60 0.57
CA GLU A 58 -12.54 -2.58 1.63
C GLU A 58 -11.98 -3.95 1.28
N GLY A 59 -11.60 -4.69 2.34
CA GLY A 59 -10.95 -5.97 2.24
C GLY A 59 -9.44 -5.84 2.10
N CYS A 60 -8.72 -6.91 2.41
CA CYS A 60 -7.27 -6.97 2.27
C CYS A 60 -6.78 -8.41 2.12
N SER A 61 -5.87 -8.63 1.18
CA SER A 61 -5.24 -9.94 0.96
C SER A 61 -4.24 -10.32 2.04
N LEU A 62 -3.66 -9.34 2.75
CA LEU A 62 -2.61 -9.58 3.75
C LEU A 62 -3.15 -9.79 5.16
N GLY A 63 -4.07 -8.95 5.65
CA GLY A 63 -4.74 -9.12 6.94
C GLY A 63 -3.81 -9.05 8.15
N CYS A 64 -2.93 -8.05 8.21
CA CYS A 64 -2.04 -7.83 9.36
C CYS A 64 -2.83 -7.67 10.67
N ILE A 65 -2.44 -8.38 11.73
CA ILE A 65 -3.12 -8.33 13.04
C ILE A 65 -3.00 -6.96 13.73
N PHE A 66 -2.06 -6.12 13.31
CA PHE A 66 -1.79 -4.78 13.84
C PHE A 66 -2.27 -3.66 12.89
N CYS A 67 -3.13 -3.97 11.93
CA CYS A 67 -3.56 -3.02 10.91
C CYS A 67 -4.29 -1.83 11.53
N GLN A 68 -3.79 -0.61 11.31
CA GLN A 68 -4.44 0.61 11.75
C GLN A 68 -5.79 0.84 11.06
N ASN A 69 -5.90 0.36 9.80
CA ASN A 69 -7.12 0.41 9.01
C ASN A 69 -7.96 -0.88 9.14
N HIS A 70 -7.89 -1.57 10.30
CA HIS A 70 -8.53 -2.88 10.49
C HIS A 70 -10.03 -2.89 10.20
N LYS A 71 -10.73 -1.79 10.46
CA LYS A 71 -12.18 -1.67 10.20
C LYS A 71 -12.52 -1.94 8.74
N ILE A 72 -11.76 -1.32 7.82
CA ILE A 72 -11.99 -1.50 6.38
C ILE A 72 -11.24 -2.72 5.82
N SER A 73 -10.03 -3.02 6.32
CA SER A 73 -9.25 -4.14 5.82
C SER A 73 -9.86 -5.52 6.13
N CYS A 74 -10.68 -5.61 7.18
CA CYS A 74 -11.45 -6.81 7.52
C CYS A 74 -12.83 -6.87 6.84
N GLY A 75 -13.23 -5.84 6.07
CA GLY A 75 -14.56 -5.77 5.45
C GLY A 75 -15.70 -5.66 6.47
N LEU A 76 -15.45 -4.95 7.59
CA LEU A 76 -16.37 -4.87 8.73
C LEU A 76 -16.94 -3.46 8.96
N SER A 77 -16.64 -2.49 8.08
CA SER A 77 -17.09 -1.11 8.28
C SER A 77 -18.60 -0.96 8.14
N GLY A 78 -19.22 -1.76 7.28
CA GLY A 78 -20.65 -1.69 6.96
C GLY A 78 -21.07 -0.44 6.16
N ASN A 79 -20.12 0.42 5.79
CA ASN A 79 -20.35 1.71 5.15
C ASN A 79 -19.81 1.80 3.72
N ALA A 80 -19.23 0.71 3.19
CA ALA A 80 -18.71 0.71 1.85
C ALA A 80 -19.79 0.81 0.79
N ILE A 81 -19.49 1.54 -0.27
CA ILE A 81 -20.37 1.74 -1.42
C ILE A 81 -19.83 0.89 -2.57
N PRO A 82 -20.67 0.00 -3.17
CA PRO A 82 -20.27 -0.75 -4.35
C PRO A 82 -20.11 0.19 -5.55
N MET A 83 -18.95 0.13 -6.22
CA MET A 83 -18.64 0.99 -7.37
C MET A 83 -18.10 0.13 -8.52
N LYS A 84 -18.81 0.08 -9.65
CA LYS A 84 -18.31 -0.51 -10.89
C LYS A 84 -17.28 0.40 -11.56
N ALA A 85 -16.60 -0.12 -12.55
CA ALA A 85 -15.51 0.58 -13.24
C ALA A 85 -15.91 1.97 -13.78
N GLU A 86 -17.12 2.10 -14.31
CA GLU A 86 -17.61 3.37 -14.84
C GLU A 86 -17.78 4.41 -13.74
N VAL A 87 -18.34 4.01 -12.58
CA VAL A 87 -18.53 4.90 -11.43
C VAL A 87 -17.18 5.29 -10.82
N LEU A 88 -16.23 4.34 -10.72
CA LEU A 88 -14.87 4.63 -10.27
C LEU A 88 -14.19 5.65 -11.19
N ALA A 89 -14.36 5.50 -12.52
CA ALA A 89 -13.80 6.41 -13.51
C ALA A 89 -14.29 7.86 -13.30
N ASP A 90 -15.60 8.03 -13.07
CA ASP A 90 -16.18 9.34 -12.77
C ASP A 90 -15.56 9.95 -11.49
N ARG A 91 -15.38 9.13 -10.44
CA ARG A 91 -14.76 9.59 -9.20
C ARG A 91 -13.29 10.00 -9.36
N TYR A 92 -12.55 9.32 -10.22
CA TYR A 92 -11.16 9.70 -10.50
C TYR A 92 -11.08 11.06 -11.22
N LEU A 93 -11.98 11.33 -12.16
CA LEU A 93 -12.07 12.65 -12.82
C LEU A 93 -12.48 13.74 -11.83
N GLU A 94 -13.45 13.49 -10.94
CA GLU A 94 -13.82 14.45 -9.89
C GLU A 94 -12.65 14.78 -8.96
N LEU A 95 -11.80 13.79 -8.62
CA LEU A 95 -10.58 14.01 -7.86
C LEU A 95 -9.58 14.86 -8.65
N GLU A 96 -9.35 14.58 -9.94
CA GLU A 96 -8.48 15.41 -10.78
C GLU A 96 -8.99 16.85 -10.85
N ASP A 97 -10.30 17.05 -11.04
CA ASP A 97 -10.93 18.39 -11.08
C ASP A 97 -10.78 19.15 -9.75
N SER A 98 -10.67 18.43 -8.63
CA SER A 98 -10.39 19.03 -7.31
C SER A 98 -8.94 19.52 -7.16
N GLY A 99 -8.06 19.22 -8.12
CA GLY A 99 -6.69 19.70 -8.19
C GLY A 99 -5.66 18.87 -7.44
N VAL A 100 -5.97 17.62 -7.03
CA VAL A 100 -5.00 16.72 -6.39
C VAL A 100 -3.85 16.34 -7.33
N HIS A 101 -2.70 15.96 -6.77
CA HIS A 101 -1.51 15.65 -7.57
C HIS A 101 -1.57 14.30 -8.30
N ASN A 102 -2.37 13.34 -7.82
CA ASN A 102 -2.48 11.99 -8.36
C ASN A 102 -3.78 11.32 -7.91
N ILE A 103 -4.12 10.17 -8.52
CA ILE A 103 -5.16 9.25 -8.05
C ILE A 103 -4.46 8.12 -7.29
N ASN A 104 -4.73 7.98 -6.00
CA ASN A 104 -4.07 7.03 -5.11
C ASN A 104 -5.03 5.92 -4.69
N LEU A 105 -4.82 4.72 -5.22
CA LEU A 105 -5.67 3.55 -5.03
C LEU A 105 -5.13 2.71 -3.88
N VAL A 106 -5.84 2.73 -2.75
CA VAL A 106 -5.35 2.12 -1.49
C VAL A 106 -5.94 0.74 -1.29
N THR A 107 -5.10 -0.29 -1.27
CA THR A 107 -5.45 -1.69 -0.99
C THR A 107 -6.48 -2.26 -1.97
N PHE A 108 -6.28 -2.10 -3.27
CA PHE A 108 -7.25 -2.48 -4.31
C PHE A 108 -6.94 -3.81 -5.04
N MET A 109 -5.78 -4.42 -4.86
CA MET A 109 -5.28 -5.52 -5.72
C MET A 109 -6.22 -6.73 -5.83
N HIS A 110 -7.05 -6.97 -4.84
CA HIS A 110 -8.09 -8.00 -4.88
C HIS A 110 -9.30 -7.61 -5.76
N TYR A 111 -9.32 -6.37 -6.29
CA TYR A 111 -10.25 -5.85 -7.29
C TYR A 111 -9.55 -5.48 -8.61
N ALA A 112 -8.32 -5.93 -8.83
CA ALA A 112 -7.47 -5.51 -9.94
C ALA A 112 -8.16 -5.51 -11.32
N PRO A 113 -8.95 -6.51 -11.74
CA PRO A 113 -9.60 -6.48 -13.05
C PRO A 113 -10.58 -5.31 -13.22
N GLU A 114 -11.39 -5.02 -12.21
CA GLU A 114 -12.39 -3.95 -12.29
C GLU A 114 -11.71 -2.56 -12.16
N VAL A 115 -10.67 -2.47 -11.34
CA VAL A 115 -9.87 -1.25 -11.21
C VAL A 115 -9.05 -0.99 -12.49
N ALA A 116 -8.45 -2.00 -13.11
CA ALA A 116 -7.78 -1.84 -14.41
C ALA A 116 -8.72 -1.23 -15.44
N ARG A 117 -9.93 -1.80 -15.56
CA ARG A 117 -10.97 -1.28 -16.47
C ARG A 117 -11.36 0.17 -16.15
N SER A 118 -11.46 0.53 -14.86
CA SER A 118 -11.78 1.93 -14.46
C SER A 118 -10.68 2.90 -14.87
N ILE A 119 -9.41 2.51 -14.75
CA ILE A 119 -8.27 3.33 -15.18
C ILE A 119 -8.28 3.49 -16.71
N GLU A 120 -8.51 2.41 -17.47
CA GLU A 120 -8.62 2.47 -18.93
C GLU A 120 -9.71 3.44 -19.38
N ILE A 121 -10.91 3.36 -18.76
CA ILE A 121 -12.02 4.28 -19.04
C ILE A 121 -11.59 5.72 -18.73
N THR A 122 -11.02 5.97 -17.57
CA THR A 122 -10.64 7.32 -17.14
C THR A 122 -9.55 7.91 -18.04
N ARG A 123 -8.55 7.10 -18.43
CA ARG A 123 -7.52 7.53 -19.41
C ARG A 123 -8.12 7.87 -20.78
N ALA A 124 -9.09 7.09 -21.27
CA ALA A 124 -9.79 7.38 -22.50
C ALA A 124 -10.62 8.67 -22.42
N LEU A 125 -11.11 9.04 -21.23
CA LEU A 125 -11.81 10.30 -20.95
C LEU A 125 -10.87 11.48 -20.70
N GLY A 126 -9.55 11.26 -20.64
CA GLY A 126 -8.53 12.32 -20.62
C GLY A 126 -7.86 12.58 -19.30
N LEU A 127 -7.89 11.64 -18.32
CA LEU A 127 -7.12 11.74 -17.07
C LEU A 127 -5.64 11.99 -17.36
N LYS A 128 -5.06 13.02 -16.76
CA LYS A 128 -3.68 13.49 -17.00
C LYS A 128 -2.74 13.24 -15.82
N ILE A 129 -3.29 13.23 -14.60
CA ILE A 129 -2.48 13.03 -13.39
C ILE A 129 -2.09 11.55 -13.21
N PRO A 130 -0.97 11.28 -12.51
CA PRO A 130 -0.51 9.91 -12.26
C PRO A 130 -1.52 9.06 -11.48
N VAL A 131 -1.52 7.76 -11.74
CA VAL A 131 -2.22 6.75 -10.94
C VAL A 131 -1.21 6.04 -10.05
N VAL A 132 -1.47 6.07 -8.74
CA VAL A 132 -0.65 5.47 -7.69
C VAL A 132 -1.31 4.19 -7.19
N ALA A 133 -0.56 3.08 -7.18
CA ALA A 133 -0.96 1.84 -6.52
C ALA A 133 -0.36 1.80 -5.11
N ASN A 134 -1.17 2.06 -4.09
CA ASN A 134 -0.77 2.02 -2.67
C ASN A 134 -1.17 0.66 -2.09
N ILE A 135 -0.19 -0.25 -1.99
CA ILE A 135 -0.43 -1.68 -1.83
C ILE A 135 0.51 -2.33 -0.82
N SER A 136 0.14 -3.52 -0.36
CA SER A 136 0.81 -4.21 0.74
C SER A 136 2.14 -4.89 0.40
N GLY A 137 2.49 -4.96 -0.88
CA GLY A 137 3.63 -5.74 -1.39
C GLY A 137 3.36 -7.25 -1.53
N TYR A 138 2.35 -7.80 -0.85
CA TYR A 138 1.96 -9.21 -0.96
C TYR A 138 1.06 -9.43 -2.16
N GLU A 139 1.67 -9.32 -3.36
CA GLU A 139 0.94 -9.30 -4.61
C GLU A 139 1.36 -10.45 -5.55
N GLU A 140 0.41 -10.93 -6.35
CA GLU A 140 0.69 -11.94 -7.37
C GLU A 140 1.20 -11.25 -8.65
N VAL A 141 2.35 -11.71 -9.17
CA VAL A 141 3.00 -11.12 -10.35
C VAL A 141 2.08 -11.12 -11.58
N SER A 142 1.28 -12.17 -11.77
CA SER A 142 0.31 -12.24 -12.87
C SER A 142 -0.76 -11.14 -12.79
N THR A 143 -1.15 -10.77 -11.57
CA THR A 143 -2.12 -9.68 -11.34
C THR A 143 -1.46 -8.31 -11.54
N LEU A 144 -0.21 -8.12 -11.13
CA LEU A 144 0.55 -6.90 -11.43
C LEU A 144 0.71 -6.69 -12.95
N LYS A 145 0.93 -7.76 -13.71
CA LYS A 145 1.03 -7.69 -15.18
C LYS A 145 -0.25 -7.23 -15.86
N MET A 146 -1.42 -7.43 -15.24
CA MET A 146 -2.70 -6.88 -15.78
C MET A 146 -2.73 -5.34 -15.67
N LEU A 147 -1.90 -4.76 -14.81
CA LEU A 147 -1.82 -3.32 -14.56
C LEU A 147 -0.65 -2.65 -15.32
N ASP A 148 0.11 -3.40 -16.12
CA ASP A 148 1.25 -2.87 -16.89
C ASP A 148 0.78 -1.75 -17.86
N GLY A 149 1.39 -0.58 -17.74
CA GLY A 149 1.01 0.62 -18.49
C GLY A 149 -0.19 1.40 -17.93
N LEU A 150 -0.86 0.91 -16.88
CA LEU A 150 -1.97 1.60 -16.21
C LEU A 150 -1.54 2.31 -14.92
N ILE A 151 -0.56 1.79 -14.22
CA ILE A 151 -0.01 2.37 -12.98
C ILE A 151 1.26 3.16 -13.32
N ASP A 152 1.32 4.39 -12.85
CA ASP A 152 2.48 5.27 -13.02
C ASP A 152 3.43 5.16 -11.83
N ILE A 153 2.89 5.00 -10.61
CA ILE A 153 3.65 4.97 -9.37
C ILE A 153 3.21 3.77 -8.53
N TYR A 154 4.17 2.93 -8.12
CA TYR A 154 3.93 1.96 -7.07
C TYR A 154 4.39 2.53 -5.72
N LEU A 155 3.46 2.60 -4.78
CA LEU A 155 3.68 2.94 -3.38
C LEU A 155 3.41 1.66 -2.58
N THR A 156 4.45 0.83 -2.48
CA THR A 156 4.31 -0.54 -1.97
C THR A 156 4.99 -0.71 -0.63
N ASP A 157 4.50 -1.63 0.19
CA ASP A 157 5.16 -1.98 1.44
C ASP A 157 6.13 -3.16 1.28
N MET A 158 7.22 -3.16 2.04
CA MET A 158 7.99 -4.35 2.38
C MET A 158 8.02 -4.47 3.91
N LYS A 159 7.08 -5.24 4.48
CA LYS A 159 6.77 -5.20 5.92
C LYS A 159 7.62 -6.17 6.75
N PHE A 160 7.97 -7.33 6.22
CA PHE A 160 8.61 -8.42 6.93
C PHE A 160 9.70 -9.09 6.10
N TYR A 161 10.84 -9.36 6.73
CA TYR A 161 11.89 -10.20 6.17
C TYR A 161 11.72 -11.65 6.63
N SER A 162 11.56 -11.86 7.93
CA SER A 162 11.47 -13.19 8.55
C SER A 162 10.15 -13.87 8.28
N GLN A 163 10.20 -15.13 7.81
CA GLN A 163 9.04 -16.00 7.68
C GLN A 163 8.28 -16.17 9.01
N ALA A 164 8.99 -16.29 10.13
CA ALA A 164 8.37 -16.42 11.45
C ALA A 164 7.55 -15.17 11.80
N VAL A 165 8.09 -13.98 11.52
CA VAL A 165 7.43 -12.70 11.78
C VAL A 165 6.20 -12.52 10.89
N SER A 166 6.32 -12.77 9.59
CA SER A 166 5.20 -12.65 8.66
C SER A 166 4.11 -13.70 8.90
N SER A 167 4.47 -14.90 9.36
CA SER A 167 3.50 -15.92 9.79
C SER A 167 2.72 -15.47 11.03
N GLU A 168 3.42 -14.94 12.03
CA GLU A 168 2.81 -14.45 13.29
C GLU A 168 1.91 -13.24 13.03
N LEU A 169 2.39 -12.25 12.27
CA LEU A 169 1.77 -10.94 12.19
C LEU A 169 0.79 -10.76 11.01
N ALA A 170 0.86 -11.64 10.00
CA ALA A 170 0.02 -11.52 8.81
C ALA A 170 -0.43 -12.87 8.23
N HIS A 171 -0.15 -14.00 8.91
CA HIS A 171 -0.47 -15.34 8.40
C HIS A 171 0.03 -15.58 6.96
N ALA A 172 1.20 -15.02 6.61
CA ALA A 172 1.79 -15.05 5.26
C ALA A 172 3.25 -15.52 5.32
N PRO A 173 3.52 -16.83 5.51
CA PRO A 173 4.88 -17.35 5.65
C PRO A 173 5.79 -17.11 4.44
N ASP A 174 5.22 -16.91 3.28
CA ASP A 174 5.89 -16.64 2.00
C ASP A 174 5.98 -15.14 1.66
N TYR A 175 5.63 -14.24 2.60
CA TYR A 175 5.52 -12.79 2.37
C TYR A 175 6.76 -12.21 1.71
N PHE A 176 7.95 -12.42 2.29
CA PHE A 176 9.18 -11.80 1.78
C PHE A 176 9.48 -12.23 0.33
N MET A 177 9.40 -13.53 0.06
CA MET A 177 9.62 -14.07 -1.28
C MET A 177 8.63 -13.48 -2.30
N LYS A 178 7.34 -13.43 -1.97
CA LYS A 178 6.30 -12.88 -2.84
C LYS A 178 6.48 -11.38 -3.06
N THR A 179 6.82 -10.64 -2.00
CA THR A 179 7.06 -9.19 -2.09
C THR A 179 8.31 -8.87 -2.93
N CYS A 180 9.37 -9.67 -2.84
CA CYS A 180 10.55 -9.51 -3.71
C CYS A 180 10.18 -9.63 -5.19
N LEU A 181 9.45 -10.70 -5.57
CA LEU A 181 9.01 -10.91 -6.96
C LEU A 181 8.05 -9.80 -7.44
N ALA A 182 7.15 -9.36 -6.56
CA ALA A 182 6.22 -8.29 -6.85
C ALA A 182 6.95 -6.96 -7.05
N THR A 183 7.91 -6.62 -6.19
CA THR A 183 8.71 -5.39 -6.30
C THR A 183 9.57 -5.39 -7.56
N ASP A 184 10.18 -6.53 -7.93
CA ASP A 184 10.91 -6.67 -9.19
C ASP A 184 10.01 -6.34 -10.40
N GLU A 185 8.77 -6.83 -10.40
CA GLU A 185 7.79 -6.53 -11.47
C GLU A 185 7.35 -5.06 -11.45
N MET A 186 7.11 -4.45 -10.29
CA MET A 186 6.75 -3.03 -10.14
C MET A 186 7.86 -2.13 -10.70
N VAL A 187 9.11 -2.39 -10.33
CA VAL A 187 10.28 -1.66 -10.84
C VAL A 187 10.47 -1.87 -12.35
N ARG A 188 10.20 -3.07 -12.87
CA ARG A 188 10.19 -3.31 -14.32
C ARG A 188 9.18 -2.43 -15.05
N GLN A 189 7.98 -2.27 -14.50
CA GLN A 189 6.89 -1.50 -15.12
C GLN A 189 7.14 0.00 -15.07
N THR A 190 7.64 0.51 -13.95
CA THR A 190 7.80 1.95 -13.75
C THR A 190 9.18 2.47 -14.17
N GLY A 191 10.23 1.64 -14.16
CA GLY A 191 11.60 2.08 -14.41
C GLY A 191 12.12 3.00 -13.29
N ASP A 192 13.12 3.80 -13.63
CA ASP A 192 13.73 4.75 -12.70
C ASP A 192 12.75 5.88 -12.32
N PRO A 193 12.85 6.43 -11.10
CA PRO A 193 11.99 7.52 -10.65
C PRO A 193 12.09 8.78 -11.53
N VAL A 194 10.94 9.35 -11.89
CA VAL A 194 10.84 10.58 -12.67
C VAL A 194 10.04 11.62 -11.89
N LEU A 195 10.69 12.75 -11.59
CA LEU A 195 10.07 13.90 -10.95
C LEU A 195 9.72 14.97 -11.99
N ASP A 196 8.67 15.74 -11.73
CA ASP A 196 8.37 16.95 -12.50
C ASP A 196 9.14 18.18 -11.98
N GLY A 197 8.92 19.33 -12.62
CA GLY A 197 9.56 20.60 -12.24
C GLY A 197 9.16 21.15 -10.85
N GLN A 198 8.17 20.52 -10.19
CA GLN A 198 7.73 20.84 -8.83
C GLN A 198 8.16 19.76 -7.81
N SER A 199 9.06 18.87 -8.20
CA SER A 199 9.52 17.73 -7.41
C SER A 199 8.42 16.73 -7.05
N MET A 200 7.33 16.67 -7.82
CA MET A 200 6.30 15.65 -7.67
C MET A 200 6.66 14.41 -8.48
N LEU A 201 6.49 13.22 -7.89
CA LEU A 201 6.75 11.96 -8.58
C LEU A 201 5.70 11.74 -9.68
N LYS A 202 6.18 11.50 -10.91
CA LYS A 202 5.34 11.18 -12.07
C LYS A 202 5.39 9.71 -12.45
N LYS A 203 6.50 9.05 -12.15
CA LYS A 203 6.70 7.64 -12.44
C LYS A 203 7.76 7.07 -11.49
N GLY A 204 7.60 5.83 -11.05
CA GLY A 204 8.59 5.16 -10.22
C GLY A 204 8.00 4.28 -9.14
N THR A 205 8.87 3.73 -8.30
CA THR A 205 8.49 2.87 -7.18
C THR A 205 9.04 3.44 -5.87
N ILE A 206 8.16 3.60 -4.88
CA ILE A 206 8.51 3.88 -3.49
C ILE A 206 8.23 2.62 -2.69
N VAL A 207 9.24 2.12 -1.98
CA VAL A 207 9.07 1.00 -1.06
C VAL A 207 9.03 1.52 0.36
N ARG A 208 7.88 1.33 1.02
CA ARG A 208 7.64 1.70 2.41
C ARG A 208 8.04 0.57 3.35
N HIS A 209 8.70 0.94 4.41
CA HIS A 209 8.92 0.06 5.55
C HIS A 209 8.49 0.73 6.85
N LEU A 210 7.42 0.23 7.46
CA LEU A 210 7.00 0.64 8.79
C LEU A 210 7.77 -0.18 9.83
N MET A 211 8.65 0.49 10.57
CA MET A 211 9.32 -0.15 11.70
C MET A 211 8.29 -0.56 12.76
N LEU A 212 8.38 -1.81 13.21
CA LEU A 212 7.59 -2.31 14.34
C LEU A 212 8.46 -2.46 15.59
N PRO A 213 7.92 -2.20 16.80
CA PRO A 213 8.69 -2.35 18.04
C PRO A 213 9.10 -3.81 18.27
N GLY A 214 10.39 -4.01 18.54
CA GLY A 214 10.99 -5.34 18.75
C GLY A 214 11.50 -6.04 17.48
N TYR A 215 11.41 -5.39 16.31
CA TYR A 215 11.82 -5.98 15.02
C TYR A 215 12.96 -5.24 14.32
N LEU A 216 13.87 -4.63 15.11
CA LEU A 216 15.02 -3.88 14.59
C LEU A 216 15.86 -4.66 13.56
N PHE A 217 16.17 -5.93 13.86
CA PHE A 217 16.99 -6.74 12.96
C PHE A 217 16.25 -7.16 11.69
N ASP A 218 14.95 -7.43 11.80
CA ASP A 218 14.10 -7.72 10.63
C ASP A 218 14.11 -6.52 9.67
N THR A 219 13.97 -5.30 10.21
CA THR A 219 14.07 -4.05 9.47
C THR A 219 15.45 -3.88 8.80
N LYS A 220 16.56 -4.14 9.51
CA LYS A 220 17.90 -4.03 8.91
C LYS A 220 18.06 -4.95 7.70
N HIS A 221 17.60 -6.19 7.79
CA HIS A 221 17.65 -7.12 6.64
C HIS A 221 16.81 -6.64 5.45
N ILE A 222 15.69 -5.97 5.69
CA ILE A 222 14.89 -5.35 4.62
C ILE A 222 15.68 -4.22 3.96
N LEU A 223 16.30 -3.34 4.74
CA LEU A 223 17.13 -2.24 4.21
C LEU A 223 18.31 -2.77 3.41
N ASP A 224 19.03 -3.79 3.92
CA ASP A 224 20.12 -4.46 3.20
C ASP A 224 19.65 -4.98 1.84
N TYR A 225 18.50 -5.68 1.82
CA TYR A 225 17.95 -6.21 0.58
C TYR A 225 17.58 -5.09 -0.40
N LEU A 226 16.84 -4.07 0.04
CA LEU A 226 16.38 -2.99 -0.82
C LEU A 226 17.54 -2.22 -1.44
N VAL A 227 18.52 -1.84 -0.62
CA VAL A 227 19.69 -1.08 -1.09
C VAL A 227 20.55 -1.94 -2.03
N SER A 228 20.84 -3.19 -1.67
CA SER A 228 21.67 -4.08 -2.51
C SER A 228 20.98 -4.45 -3.83
N ARG A 229 19.65 -4.57 -3.84
CA ARG A 229 18.89 -5.03 -5.01
C ARG A 229 18.56 -3.90 -5.98
N TYR A 230 18.15 -2.73 -5.45
CA TYR A 230 17.59 -1.66 -6.27
C TYR A 230 18.41 -0.38 -6.23
N GLY A 231 19.11 -0.07 -5.12
CA GLY A 231 19.79 1.22 -4.96
C GLY A 231 18.89 2.40 -5.27
N ASP A 232 19.37 3.34 -6.08
CA ASP A 232 18.64 4.57 -6.43
C ASP A 232 17.52 4.38 -7.48
N LYS A 233 17.26 3.14 -7.93
CA LYS A 233 16.11 2.84 -8.81
C LYS A 233 14.77 2.90 -8.11
N ILE A 234 14.76 3.01 -6.79
CA ILE A 234 13.57 3.18 -5.98
C ILE A 234 13.78 4.29 -4.95
N TYR A 235 12.69 4.80 -4.41
CA TYR A 235 12.71 5.50 -3.12
C TYR A 235 12.46 4.51 -1.99
N ILE A 236 13.17 4.66 -0.86
CA ILE A 236 12.87 3.94 0.38
C ILE A 236 12.19 4.91 1.33
N SER A 237 11.00 4.57 1.83
CA SER A 237 10.31 5.35 2.86
C SER A 237 10.35 4.60 4.20
N LEU A 238 11.23 5.04 5.10
CA LEU A 238 11.37 4.47 6.44
C LEU A 238 10.44 5.20 7.41
N MET A 239 9.42 4.48 7.91
CA MET A 239 8.35 5.04 8.72
C MET A 239 8.46 4.64 10.19
N ASN A 240 8.13 5.57 11.09
CA ASN A 240 8.11 5.41 12.55
C ASN A 240 6.72 5.66 13.16
N GLN A 241 5.69 5.74 12.34
CA GLN A 241 4.33 6.13 12.77
C GLN A 241 3.54 5.00 13.45
N TYR A 242 4.16 3.85 13.78
CA TYR A 242 3.44 2.76 14.42
C TYR A 242 2.83 3.18 15.75
N THR A 243 1.51 3.14 15.81
CA THR A 243 0.72 3.31 17.03
C THR A 243 -0.16 2.08 17.21
N PRO A 244 -0.11 1.41 18.38
CA PRO A 244 -0.96 0.25 18.63
C PRO A 244 -2.44 0.61 18.47
N PRO A 245 -3.22 -0.11 17.63
CA PRO A 245 -4.66 0.13 17.54
C PRO A 245 -5.34 -0.20 18.87
N ALA A 246 -5.98 0.80 19.50
CA ALA A 246 -6.59 0.67 20.82
C ALA A 246 -7.60 -0.50 20.90
N GLU A 247 -8.36 -0.71 19.83
CA GLU A 247 -9.39 -1.77 19.74
C GLU A 247 -8.80 -3.18 19.60
N LEU A 248 -7.50 -3.30 19.29
CA LEU A 248 -6.81 -4.58 19.09
C LEU A 248 -5.78 -4.89 20.20
N MET A 249 -5.62 -4.03 21.19
CA MET A 249 -4.57 -4.14 22.22
C MET A 249 -4.50 -5.51 22.88
N ASP A 250 -5.64 -6.09 23.24
CA ASP A 250 -5.72 -7.40 23.91
C ASP A 250 -5.38 -8.58 22.99
N LYS A 251 -5.32 -8.35 21.66
CA LYS A 251 -5.03 -9.36 20.66
C LYS A 251 -3.59 -9.26 20.12
N LEU A 252 -2.90 -8.18 20.45
CA LEU A 252 -1.54 -7.94 19.97
C LEU A 252 -0.50 -8.69 20.82
N PRO A 253 0.58 -9.21 20.22
CA PRO A 253 1.77 -9.61 20.96
C PRO A 253 2.27 -8.45 21.84
N GLN A 254 2.74 -8.75 23.06
CA GLN A 254 3.18 -7.75 24.04
C GLN A 254 4.14 -6.69 23.46
N ARG A 255 5.03 -7.08 22.54
CA ARG A 255 5.97 -6.15 21.88
C ARG A 255 5.26 -5.10 21.00
N LEU A 256 4.08 -5.41 20.46
CA LEU A 256 3.28 -4.50 19.63
C LEU A 256 2.28 -3.65 20.43
N THR A 257 2.24 -3.75 21.75
CA THR A 257 1.38 -2.90 22.60
C THR A 257 2.03 -1.55 22.94
N ARG A 258 3.15 -1.20 22.33
CA ARG A 258 3.90 0.03 22.52
C ARG A 258 4.40 0.58 21.18
N THR A 259 4.79 1.85 21.18
CA THR A 259 5.44 2.49 20.02
C THR A 259 6.90 2.06 19.89
N VAL A 260 7.52 2.39 18.77
CA VAL A 260 8.94 2.14 18.53
C VAL A 260 9.79 3.00 19.47
N PRO A 261 10.77 2.42 20.18
CA PRO A 261 11.71 3.22 20.97
C PRO A 261 12.54 4.15 20.08
N ALA A 262 12.60 5.44 20.41
CA ALA A 262 13.31 6.44 19.62
C ALA A 262 14.78 6.08 19.34
N GLY A 263 15.47 5.45 20.33
CA GLY A 263 16.86 4.97 20.15
C GLY A 263 16.99 3.88 19.07
N HIS A 264 16.01 3.00 18.93
CA HIS A 264 16.01 1.97 17.89
C HIS A 264 15.76 2.58 16.51
N TYR A 265 14.84 3.53 16.41
CA TYR A 265 14.57 4.21 15.15
C TYR A 265 15.79 5.01 14.67
N ARG A 266 16.46 5.73 15.59
CA ARG A 266 17.73 6.44 15.29
C ARG A 266 18.79 5.49 14.75
N GLN A 267 18.96 4.31 15.36
CA GLN A 267 19.90 3.30 14.85
C GLN A 267 19.58 2.87 13.42
N LEU A 268 18.30 2.85 13.03
CA LEU A 268 17.91 2.50 11.65
C LEU A 268 18.15 3.65 10.67
N THR A 269 17.90 4.88 11.09
CA THR A 269 18.17 6.05 10.23
C THR A 269 19.67 6.18 9.96
N ASP A 270 20.49 6.03 11.01
CA ASP A 270 21.96 6.03 10.88
C ASP A 270 22.41 4.88 9.97
N TYR A 271 21.85 3.68 10.16
CA TYR A 271 22.16 2.51 9.33
C TYR A 271 21.80 2.71 7.85
N LEU A 272 20.64 3.27 7.55
CA LEU A 272 20.23 3.56 6.17
C LEU A 272 21.20 4.57 5.51
N MET A 273 21.67 5.57 6.26
CA MET A 273 22.68 6.51 5.78
C MET A 273 24.05 5.82 5.54
N GLU A 274 24.48 4.92 6.44
CA GLU A 274 25.69 4.11 6.24
C GLU A 274 25.65 3.21 5.00
N LEU A 275 24.45 2.72 4.64
CA LEU A 275 24.24 1.96 3.40
C LEU A 275 24.36 2.82 2.12
N GLY A 276 24.41 4.16 2.25
CA GLY A 276 24.59 5.09 1.15
C GLY A 276 23.34 5.33 0.28
N GLN A 277 22.16 5.00 0.78
CA GLN A 277 20.91 5.26 0.05
C GLN A 277 20.60 6.75 0.01
N THR A 278 20.54 7.33 -1.19
CA THR A 278 20.27 8.77 -1.39
C THR A 278 18.79 9.06 -1.61
N ASN A 279 18.06 8.17 -2.29
CA ASN A 279 16.63 8.27 -2.53
C ASN A 279 15.85 7.71 -1.32
N ALA A 280 15.78 8.48 -0.22
CA ALA A 280 15.09 8.05 0.99
C ALA A 280 14.22 9.14 1.61
N PHE A 281 13.05 8.73 2.15
CA PHE A 281 12.22 9.52 3.04
C PHE A 281 12.33 8.91 4.44
N ILE A 282 12.65 9.73 5.41
CA ILE A 282 12.80 9.34 6.81
C ILE A 282 11.81 10.18 7.61
N GLN A 283 10.84 9.53 8.25
CA GLN A 283 9.94 10.24 9.16
C GLN A 283 10.67 10.73 10.40
N GLU A 284 10.23 11.85 10.94
CA GLU A 284 10.76 12.37 12.21
C GLU A 284 10.41 11.42 13.37
N SER A 285 11.21 11.49 14.44
CA SER A 285 11.12 10.54 15.55
C SER A 285 9.83 10.64 16.39
N ASP A 286 9.06 11.71 16.24
CA ASP A 286 7.80 11.99 16.93
C ASP A 286 6.53 11.80 16.06
N ALA A 287 6.69 11.21 14.87
CA ALA A 287 5.58 10.95 13.93
C ALA A 287 4.56 9.90 14.42
N SER A 288 4.72 9.36 15.64
CA SER A 288 3.74 8.42 16.21
C SER A 288 2.48 9.18 16.66
N GLY A 289 1.32 8.85 16.04
CA GLY A 289 0.04 9.46 16.34
C GLY A 289 -1.04 9.02 15.36
N ASN A 290 -2.26 9.50 15.58
CA ASN A 290 -3.41 9.21 14.71
C ASN A 290 -3.57 10.24 13.58
N GLU A 291 -2.67 11.19 13.44
CA GLU A 291 -2.75 12.30 12.49
C GLU A 291 -2.69 11.83 11.02
N PHE A 292 -2.04 10.69 10.79
CA PHE A 292 -1.91 10.08 9.47
C PHE A 292 -3.05 9.10 9.13
N LEU A 293 -3.99 8.87 10.06
CA LEU A 293 -5.10 7.95 9.85
C LEU A 293 -6.30 8.68 9.27
N PRO A 294 -6.84 8.24 8.12
CA PRO A 294 -8.09 8.76 7.60
C PRO A 294 -9.24 8.48 8.57
N GLN A 295 -10.18 9.42 8.68
CA GLN A 295 -11.42 9.19 9.40
C GLN A 295 -12.39 8.41 8.49
N PHE A 296 -12.39 7.10 8.62
CA PHE A 296 -13.36 6.24 7.94
C PHE A 296 -14.77 6.46 8.51
N ARG A 297 -15.75 6.45 7.63
CA ARG A 297 -17.18 6.59 7.99
C ARG A 297 -17.70 5.35 8.69
#